data_2595b10a3e52749f51b6bee273b91bdb
#
_entry.id   2595b10a3e52749f51b6bee273b91bdb
#
_cell.length_a   1.000
_cell.length_b   1.000
_cell.length_c   1.000
_cell.angle_alpha   90.00
_cell.angle_beta   90.00
_cell.angle_gamma   90.00
#
_symmetry.space_group_name_H-M   'P 1'
#
loop_
_entity.id
_entity.type
_entity.pdbx_description
1 polymer ?
#
loop_
_entity_poly.entity_id
_entity_poly.type
_entity_poly.pdbx_seq_one_letter_code
_entity_poly.pdbx_strand_id
1 'polypeptide(L)'
;MDKHPEYQYLNLLQDILDHGSDKKLFFTPEVLQQYKDKGEEPPYIRSVFGRQIRFDLRQGFPILTTKKVFYRGIIEELIWFLSGSTNVKPLVDKDVHIWDEWAWKRYHKYCLQNKPEEDLTQENFIKKIKELSADDEFVKKWGDLIAVYGKMWRRWPASDGREIDQLGWCIQGLKEKPFRKSYVVSAWNPDFIYAMASKGNANEVPPFCHTMFQFQVANDKLNLGMYQRSADVFLGVPFNIASYALLLLMVSHVTGIPVGEFVHTFGDVHIYSNHFEAVREQLSRKPFPFPTVRLNPDIKNIDDFKFEDFELQNYESHPAIKAEIANIGGF
;
A
#
# COMPACT_ATOMS: atom_id res chain seq x y z
N MET A 1 22.66 24.50 -2.76
CA MET A 1 21.39 24.25 -3.47
C MET A 1 20.76 23.04 -2.80
N ASP A 2 19.60 23.19 -2.20
CA ASP A 2 18.91 22.07 -1.60
C ASP A 2 18.58 21.06 -2.71
N LYS A 3 18.98 19.82 -2.50
CA LYS A 3 18.67 18.75 -3.45
C LYS A 3 17.17 18.54 -3.47
N HIS A 4 16.58 18.30 -4.67
CA HIS A 4 15.16 17.95 -4.81
C HIS A 4 14.76 16.83 -3.84
N PRO A 5 13.60 16.92 -3.12
CA PRO A 5 13.24 15.96 -2.06
C PRO A 5 13.14 14.50 -2.54
N GLU A 6 12.86 14.24 -3.81
CA GLU A 6 12.81 12.89 -4.40
C GLU A 6 14.19 12.18 -4.35
N TYR A 7 15.29 12.92 -4.21
CA TYR A 7 16.61 12.28 -4.04
C TYR A 7 16.70 11.43 -2.77
N GLN A 8 15.87 11.64 -1.75
CA GLN A 8 15.83 10.74 -0.61
C GLN A 8 15.41 9.32 -1.03
N TYR A 9 14.42 9.21 -1.92
CA TYR A 9 14.01 7.93 -2.49
C TYR A 9 15.07 7.36 -3.45
N LEU A 10 15.64 8.18 -4.34
CA LEU A 10 16.70 7.73 -5.25
C LEU A 10 17.96 7.27 -4.48
N ASN A 11 18.34 8.00 -3.44
CA ASN A 11 19.46 7.60 -2.58
C ASN A 11 19.18 6.30 -1.83
N LEU A 12 17.91 6.03 -1.46
CA LEU A 12 17.51 4.75 -0.86
C LEU A 12 17.67 3.59 -1.86
N LEU A 13 17.28 3.78 -3.13
CA LEU A 13 17.52 2.79 -4.18
C LEU A 13 19.01 2.51 -4.36
N GLN A 14 19.85 3.58 -4.42
CA GLN A 14 21.28 3.46 -4.57
C GLN A 14 21.93 2.76 -3.36
N ASP A 15 21.52 3.12 -2.14
CA ASP A 15 22.02 2.51 -0.90
C ASP A 15 21.77 0.98 -0.87
N ILE A 16 20.60 0.53 -1.35
CA ILE A 16 20.30 -0.91 -1.43
C ILE A 16 21.22 -1.59 -2.46
N LEU A 17 21.45 -0.97 -3.62
CA LEU A 17 22.31 -1.55 -4.64
C LEU A 17 23.77 -1.66 -4.16
N ASP A 18 24.26 -0.66 -3.42
CA ASP A 18 25.66 -0.55 -3.02
C ASP A 18 25.98 -1.34 -1.74
N HIS A 19 25.05 -1.34 -0.76
CA HIS A 19 25.31 -1.85 0.59
C HIS A 19 24.36 -2.99 1.01
N GLY A 20 23.39 -3.35 0.16
CA GLY A 20 22.44 -4.41 0.48
C GLY A 20 23.06 -5.80 0.46
N SER A 21 22.51 -6.68 1.28
CA SER A 21 22.86 -8.10 1.30
C SER A 21 21.86 -8.90 0.48
N ASP A 22 22.35 -9.82 -0.33
CA ASP A 22 21.52 -10.70 -1.15
C ASP A 22 20.91 -11.81 -0.30
N LYS A 23 19.58 -11.99 -0.39
CA LYS A 23 18.81 -13.00 0.31
C LYS A 23 17.99 -13.82 -0.67
N LYS A 24 18.08 -15.14 -0.55
CA LYS A 24 17.22 -16.06 -1.31
C LYS A 24 15.78 -15.97 -0.78
N LEU A 25 14.84 -16.09 -1.70
CA LEU A 25 13.42 -16.19 -1.39
C LEU A 25 13.02 -17.66 -1.30
N PHE A 26 11.95 -17.91 -0.56
CA PHE A 26 11.33 -19.24 -0.52
C PHE A 26 10.28 -19.34 -1.61
N PHE A 27 10.44 -20.31 -2.49
CA PHE A 27 9.48 -20.62 -3.54
C PHE A 27 8.92 -22.02 -3.33
N THR A 28 7.66 -22.23 -3.71
CA THR A 28 7.12 -23.57 -3.75
C THR A 28 7.77 -24.38 -4.88
N PRO A 29 7.76 -25.73 -4.80
CA PRO A 29 8.31 -26.58 -5.88
C PRO A 29 7.71 -26.27 -7.24
N GLU A 30 6.41 -25.93 -7.31
CA GLU A 30 5.68 -25.59 -8.53
C GLU A 30 6.22 -24.31 -9.15
N VAL A 31 6.46 -23.27 -8.34
CA VAL A 31 7.02 -21.99 -8.79
C VAL A 31 8.47 -22.17 -9.26
N LEU A 32 9.27 -22.96 -8.55
CA LEU A 32 10.63 -23.31 -8.97
C LEU A 32 10.65 -24.06 -10.30
N GLN A 33 9.67 -24.96 -10.51
CA GLN A 33 9.56 -25.66 -11.80
C GLN A 33 9.21 -24.70 -12.95
N GLN A 34 8.33 -23.72 -12.72
CA GLN A 34 8.00 -22.69 -13.74
C GLN A 34 9.24 -21.89 -14.18
N TYR A 35 10.14 -21.51 -13.26
CA TYR A 35 11.40 -20.85 -13.62
C TYR A 35 12.32 -21.77 -14.43
N LYS A 36 12.44 -23.03 -14.03
CA LYS A 36 13.23 -24.04 -14.79
C LYS A 36 12.70 -24.25 -16.21
N ASP A 37 11.37 -24.34 -16.37
CA ASP A 37 10.74 -24.54 -17.68
C ASP A 37 10.96 -23.35 -18.62
N LYS A 38 11.12 -22.14 -18.05
CA LYS A 38 11.48 -20.94 -18.81
C LYS A 38 12.98 -20.78 -19.03
N GLY A 39 13.82 -21.61 -18.41
CA GLY A 39 15.28 -21.46 -18.43
C GLY A 39 15.77 -20.23 -17.64
N GLU A 40 15.00 -19.78 -16.65
CA GLU A 40 15.28 -18.60 -15.83
C GLU A 40 15.67 -19.02 -14.40
N GLU A 41 16.52 -18.22 -13.77
CA GLU A 41 16.80 -18.36 -12.34
C GLU A 41 15.73 -17.61 -11.52
N PRO A 42 15.26 -18.19 -10.40
CA PRO A 42 14.34 -17.51 -9.51
C PRO A 42 14.96 -16.21 -8.98
N PRO A 43 14.19 -15.11 -8.88
CA PRO A 43 14.71 -13.86 -8.34
C PRO A 43 15.08 -14.01 -6.86
N TYR A 44 16.06 -13.25 -6.45
CA TYR A 44 16.40 -13.01 -5.05
C TYR A 44 16.14 -11.55 -4.70
N ILE A 45 16.24 -11.19 -3.45
CA ILE A 45 16.16 -9.78 -3.02
C ILE A 45 17.53 -9.30 -2.55
N ARG A 46 17.85 -8.04 -2.83
CA ARG A 46 18.92 -7.30 -2.17
C ARG A 46 18.31 -6.36 -1.16
N SER A 47 18.72 -6.44 0.10
CA SER A 47 18.08 -5.67 1.17
C SER A 47 19.05 -5.04 2.15
N VAL A 48 18.60 -3.90 2.72
CA VAL A 48 19.14 -3.27 3.91
C VAL A 48 18.09 -3.24 5.01
N PHE A 49 18.49 -3.10 6.26
CA PHE A 49 17.55 -3.03 7.39
C PHE A 49 17.60 -1.65 8.06
N GLY A 50 16.41 -1.13 8.38
CA GLY A 50 16.28 0.10 9.14
C GLY A 50 16.71 1.36 8.38
N ARG A 51 15.79 1.94 7.60
CA ARG A 51 15.99 3.21 6.88
C ARG A 51 14.82 4.15 7.11
N GLN A 52 15.04 5.43 6.83
CA GLN A 52 13.99 6.44 6.92
C GLN A 52 14.17 7.48 5.82
N ILE A 53 13.06 7.89 5.21
CA ILE A 53 12.98 9.04 4.31
C ILE A 53 11.90 10.00 4.80
N ARG A 54 11.98 11.26 4.38
CA ARG A 54 11.12 12.31 4.92
C ARG A 54 10.74 13.31 3.84
N PHE A 55 9.47 13.68 3.77
CA PHE A 55 8.94 14.64 2.82
C PHE A 55 8.18 15.74 3.54
N ASP A 56 8.61 16.98 3.35
CA ASP A 56 7.85 18.16 3.77
C ASP A 56 6.81 18.48 2.70
N LEU A 57 5.53 18.26 3.00
CA LEU A 57 4.45 18.43 2.03
C LEU A 57 4.18 19.89 1.64
N ARG A 58 4.81 20.83 2.35
CA ARG A 58 4.80 22.26 1.97
C ARG A 58 5.66 22.54 0.73
N GLN A 59 6.59 21.65 0.40
CA GLN A 59 7.45 21.72 -0.79
C GLN A 59 6.83 21.05 -2.02
N GLY A 60 5.63 20.46 -1.89
CA GLY A 60 4.92 19.76 -2.94
C GLY A 60 4.50 18.35 -2.51
N PHE A 61 3.69 17.73 -3.34
CA PHE A 61 3.17 16.39 -3.10
C PHE A 61 4.16 15.31 -3.59
N PRO A 62 4.66 14.42 -2.73
CA PRO A 62 5.75 13.50 -3.04
C PRO A 62 5.32 12.28 -3.89
N ILE A 63 4.64 12.51 -4.99
CA ILE A 63 4.48 11.49 -6.03
C ILE A 63 5.74 11.51 -6.91
N LEU A 64 6.32 10.34 -7.18
CA LEU A 64 7.58 10.28 -7.93
C LEU A 64 7.44 10.88 -9.33
N THR A 65 8.49 11.57 -9.75
CA THR A 65 8.61 12.21 -11.07
C THR A 65 9.63 11.48 -11.96
N THR A 66 10.57 10.74 -11.38
CA THR A 66 11.56 9.95 -12.13
C THR A 66 10.98 8.72 -12.82
N LYS A 67 9.76 8.31 -12.46
CA LYS A 67 8.90 7.40 -13.23
C LYS A 67 7.44 7.74 -13.00
N LYS A 68 6.60 7.53 -14.00
CA LYS A 68 5.16 7.76 -13.87
C LYS A 68 4.54 6.77 -12.88
N VAL A 69 3.75 7.28 -11.94
CA VAL A 69 3.00 6.51 -10.94
C VAL A 69 1.51 6.57 -11.25
N PHE A 70 0.79 5.48 -11.03
CA PHE A 70 -0.66 5.39 -11.30
C PHE A 70 -1.46 6.06 -10.18
N TYR A 71 -1.57 7.41 -10.25
CA TYR A 71 -2.19 8.26 -9.22
C TYR A 71 -3.65 7.90 -8.93
N ARG A 72 -4.46 7.59 -9.98
CA ARG A 72 -5.85 7.17 -9.79
C ARG A 72 -5.95 5.94 -8.91
N GLY A 73 -5.10 4.94 -9.14
CA GLY A 73 -5.08 3.72 -8.32
C GLY A 73 -4.79 3.99 -6.85
N ILE A 74 -3.89 4.95 -6.56
CA ILE A 74 -3.55 5.36 -5.19
C ILE A 74 -4.77 5.97 -4.48
N ILE A 75 -5.50 6.87 -5.13
CA ILE A 75 -6.69 7.51 -4.55
C ILE A 75 -7.77 6.48 -4.27
N GLU A 76 -8.09 5.64 -5.26
CA GLU A 76 -9.18 4.65 -5.13
C GLU A 76 -8.86 3.60 -4.06
N GLU A 77 -7.59 3.16 -3.97
CA GLU A 77 -7.15 2.26 -2.90
C GLU A 77 -7.27 2.92 -1.53
N LEU A 78 -6.83 4.18 -1.39
CA LEU A 78 -6.93 4.90 -0.12
C LEU A 78 -8.38 5.10 0.31
N ILE A 79 -9.27 5.49 -0.60
CA ILE A 79 -10.72 5.60 -0.34
C ILE A 79 -11.28 4.24 0.10
N TRP A 80 -10.88 3.16 -0.56
CA TRP A 80 -11.28 1.82 -0.18
C TRP A 80 -10.78 1.43 1.22
N PHE A 81 -9.53 1.76 1.60
CA PHE A 81 -9.06 1.58 2.98
C PHE A 81 -9.88 2.41 3.98
N LEU A 82 -10.18 3.66 3.65
CA LEU A 82 -10.98 4.53 4.51
C LEU A 82 -12.40 4.02 4.73
N SER A 83 -12.98 3.34 3.76
CA SER A 83 -14.30 2.71 3.90
C SER A 83 -14.35 1.54 4.89
N GLY A 84 -13.19 0.99 5.29
CA GLY A 84 -13.10 -0.21 6.12
C GLY A 84 -13.55 -1.50 5.43
N SER A 85 -13.80 -1.45 4.11
CA SER A 85 -14.16 -2.63 3.31
C SER A 85 -12.99 -3.58 3.17
N THR A 86 -13.30 -4.88 3.08
CA THR A 86 -12.35 -5.95 2.76
C THR A 86 -12.63 -6.56 1.39
N ASN A 87 -13.74 -6.18 0.75
CA ASN A 87 -14.12 -6.72 -0.55
C ASN A 87 -13.48 -5.95 -1.70
N VAL A 88 -12.87 -6.66 -2.64
CA VAL A 88 -12.17 -6.07 -3.80
C VAL A 88 -13.12 -5.50 -4.86
N LYS A 89 -14.42 -5.84 -4.83
CA LYS A 89 -15.39 -5.40 -5.84
C LYS A 89 -15.37 -3.89 -6.11
N PRO A 90 -15.34 -3.00 -5.10
CA PRO A 90 -15.30 -1.56 -5.37
C PRO A 90 -14.06 -1.11 -6.16
N LEU A 91 -12.93 -1.81 -6.04
CA LEU A 91 -11.72 -1.55 -6.82
C LEU A 91 -11.84 -2.13 -8.23
N VAL A 92 -12.32 -3.37 -8.35
CA VAL A 92 -12.53 -4.05 -9.64
C VAL A 92 -13.51 -3.26 -10.51
N ASP A 93 -14.60 -2.72 -9.94
CA ASP A 93 -15.59 -1.89 -10.65
C ASP A 93 -14.97 -0.61 -11.24
N LYS A 94 -13.87 -0.15 -10.67
CA LYS A 94 -13.12 1.04 -11.08
C LYS A 94 -11.86 0.72 -11.89
N ASP A 95 -11.69 -0.53 -12.31
CA ASP A 95 -10.51 -1.04 -13.03
C ASP A 95 -9.19 -0.78 -12.27
N VAL A 96 -9.21 -0.97 -10.94
CA VAL A 96 -8.04 -0.92 -10.07
C VAL A 96 -7.71 -2.34 -9.60
N HIS A 97 -6.62 -2.91 -10.13
CA HIS A 97 -6.29 -4.33 -10.02
C HIS A 97 -5.11 -4.62 -9.06
N ILE A 98 -5.04 -3.89 -7.93
CA ILE A 98 -3.94 -4.01 -6.96
C ILE A 98 -4.16 -5.22 -6.04
N TRP A 99 -5.43 -5.56 -5.73
CA TRP A 99 -5.79 -6.52 -4.69
C TRP A 99 -6.51 -7.77 -5.19
N ASP A 100 -6.95 -7.81 -6.42
CA ASP A 100 -7.77 -8.90 -6.97
C ASP A 100 -7.03 -10.23 -7.11
N GLU A 101 -5.71 -10.22 -7.30
CA GLU A 101 -4.88 -11.42 -7.29
C GLU A 101 -4.98 -12.18 -5.94
N TRP A 102 -5.03 -11.46 -4.81
CA TRP A 102 -5.19 -12.08 -3.50
C TRP A 102 -6.55 -12.77 -3.35
N ALA A 103 -7.61 -12.13 -3.81
CA ALA A 103 -8.95 -12.69 -3.81
C ALA A 103 -9.01 -13.94 -4.71
N TRP A 104 -8.43 -13.85 -5.93
CA TRP A 104 -8.36 -14.96 -6.85
C TRP A 104 -7.54 -16.13 -6.29
N LYS A 105 -6.35 -15.91 -5.73
CA LYS A 105 -5.52 -16.98 -5.13
C LYS A 105 -6.28 -17.78 -4.06
N ARG A 106 -7.07 -17.10 -3.22
CA ARG A 106 -7.91 -17.75 -2.22
C ARG A 106 -9.00 -18.62 -2.86
N TYR A 107 -9.69 -18.09 -3.88
CA TYR A 107 -10.69 -18.84 -4.65
C TYR A 107 -10.06 -20.04 -5.37
N HIS A 108 -8.98 -19.84 -6.11
CA HIS A 108 -8.25 -20.85 -6.85
C HIS A 108 -7.79 -22.01 -5.94
N LYS A 109 -7.14 -21.69 -4.82
CA LYS A 109 -6.73 -22.69 -3.82
C LYS A 109 -7.90 -23.53 -3.33
N TYR A 110 -9.04 -22.91 -3.05
CA TYR A 110 -10.25 -23.63 -2.63
C TYR A 110 -10.76 -24.54 -3.74
N CYS A 111 -10.83 -24.08 -4.97
CA CYS A 111 -11.31 -24.87 -6.11
C CYS A 111 -10.42 -26.09 -6.35
N LEU A 112 -9.11 -25.92 -6.39
CA LEU A 112 -8.18 -27.05 -6.55
C LEU A 112 -8.38 -28.16 -5.51
N GLN A 113 -8.75 -27.81 -4.29
CA GLN A 113 -8.95 -28.77 -3.21
C GLN A 113 -10.35 -29.41 -3.18
N ASN A 114 -11.38 -28.70 -3.63
CA ASN A 114 -12.77 -29.07 -3.38
C ASN A 114 -13.62 -29.21 -4.65
N LYS A 115 -13.36 -28.40 -5.68
CA LYS A 115 -14.19 -28.27 -6.89
C LYS A 115 -13.35 -27.83 -8.09
N PRO A 116 -12.45 -28.67 -8.58
CA PRO A 116 -11.53 -28.31 -9.67
C PRO A 116 -12.24 -27.84 -10.96
N GLU A 117 -13.44 -28.37 -11.21
CA GLU A 117 -14.28 -28.05 -12.37
C GLU A 117 -14.88 -26.63 -12.32
N GLU A 118 -14.95 -26.02 -11.13
CA GLU A 118 -15.42 -24.63 -10.95
C GLU A 118 -14.29 -23.59 -11.02
N ASP A 119 -13.03 -24.03 -11.11
CA ASP A 119 -11.87 -23.14 -11.08
C ASP A 119 -11.82 -22.22 -12.29
N LEU A 120 -11.53 -20.94 -12.03
CA LEU A 120 -11.44 -19.88 -13.00
C LEU A 120 -10.02 -19.36 -13.13
N THR A 121 -9.62 -18.99 -14.34
CA THR A 121 -8.43 -18.14 -14.51
C THR A 121 -8.62 -16.81 -13.78
N GLN A 122 -7.54 -16.14 -13.43
CA GLN A 122 -7.59 -14.84 -12.77
C GLN A 122 -8.44 -13.84 -13.57
N GLU A 123 -8.27 -13.78 -14.88
CA GLU A 123 -9.04 -12.90 -15.77
C GLU A 123 -10.55 -13.18 -15.69
N ASN A 124 -10.95 -14.46 -15.78
CA ASN A 124 -12.37 -14.84 -15.70
C ASN A 124 -12.94 -14.62 -14.29
N PHE A 125 -12.14 -14.78 -13.25
CA PHE A 125 -12.54 -14.47 -11.89
C PHE A 125 -12.82 -12.96 -11.72
N ILE A 126 -11.90 -12.10 -12.17
CA ILE A 126 -12.05 -10.64 -12.13
C ILE A 126 -13.30 -10.21 -12.90
N LYS A 127 -13.46 -10.74 -14.13
CA LYS A 127 -14.66 -10.48 -14.94
C LYS A 127 -15.94 -10.86 -14.21
N LYS A 128 -15.98 -12.03 -13.58
CA LYS A 128 -17.14 -12.49 -12.81
C LYS A 128 -17.41 -11.59 -11.60
N ILE A 129 -16.38 -11.16 -10.84
CA ILE A 129 -16.54 -10.19 -9.76
C ILE A 129 -17.12 -8.87 -10.28
N LYS A 130 -16.68 -8.41 -11.47
CA LYS A 130 -17.13 -7.15 -12.08
C LYS A 130 -18.59 -7.22 -12.53
N GLU A 131 -19.02 -8.33 -13.13
CA GLU A 131 -20.37 -8.51 -13.69
C GLU A 131 -21.45 -8.74 -12.63
N LEU A 132 -21.12 -9.38 -11.52
CA LEU A 132 -22.06 -9.68 -10.45
C LEU A 132 -22.29 -8.47 -9.53
N SER A 133 -23.46 -8.42 -8.90
CA SER A 133 -23.74 -7.37 -7.90
C SER A 133 -22.92 -7.57 -6.61
N ALA A 134 -22.77 -6.50 -5.83
CA ALA A 134 -22.07 -6.59 -4.53
C ALA A 134 -22.78 -7.53 -3.55
N ASP A 135 -24.09 -7.73 -3.71
CA ASP A 135 -24.90 -8.63 -2.87
C ASP A 135 -24.87 -10.09 -3.29
N ASP A 136 -24.25 -10.42 -4.43
CA ASP A 136 -24.09 -11.79 -4.90
C ASP A 136 -23.22 -12.62 -3.94
N GLU A 137 -23.63 -13.84 -3.67
CA GLU A 137 -22.94 -14.73 -2.72
C GLU A 137 -21.51 -15.08 -3.17
N PHE A 138 -21.26 -15.14 -4.48
CA PHE A 138 -19.93 -15.34 -5.01
C PHE A 138 -19.03 -14.13 -4.68
N VAL A 139 -19.53 -12.91 -4.90
CA VAL A 139 -18.80 -11.66 -4.62
C VAL A 139 -18.57 -11.50 -3.12
N LYS A 140 -19.58 -11.73 -2.29
CA LYS A 140 -19.44 -11.68 -0.82
C LYS A 140 -18.37 -12.65 -0.32
N LYS A 141 -18.39 -13.88 -0.82
CA LYS A 141 -17.47 -14.93 -0.37
C LYS A 141 -16.06 -14.76 -0.91
N TRP A 142 -15.91 -14.54 -2.21
CA TRP A 142 -14.64 -14.64 -2.89
C TRP A 142 -13.97 -13.28 -3.17
N GLY A 143 -14.74 -12.21 -3.23
CA GLY A 143 -14.22 -10.85 -3.27
C GLY A 143 -13.66 -10.38 -1.92
N ASP A 144 -14.02 -11.02 -0.81
CA ASP A 144 -13.58 -10.64 0.53
C ASP A 144 -12.15 -11.13 0.84
N LEU A 145 -11.29 -10.23 1.29
CA LEU A 145 -9.90 -10.52 1.72
C LEU A 145 -9.79 -10.85 3.21
N ILE A 146 -10.92 -10.99 3.93
CA ILE A 146 -11.00 -11.30 5.37
C ILE A 146 -10.42 -10.17 6.23
N ALA A 147 -9.18 -9.79 5.99
CA ALA A 147 -8.51 -8.70 6.68
C ALA A 147 -7.57 -7.95 5.73
N VAL A 148 -7.61 -6.64 5.78
CA VAL A 148 -6.78 -5.70 5.02
C VAL A 148 -6.67 -4.40 5.81
N TYR A 149 -5.80 -3.47 5.40
CA TYR A 149 -5.51 -2.22 6.11
C TYR A 149 -6.78 -1.47 6.56
N GLY A 150 -7.75 -1.28 5.65
CA GLY A 150 -8.99 -0.55 5.94
C GLY A 150 -9.77 -1.13 7.12
N LYS A 151 -9.95 -2.46 7.16
CA LYS A 151 -10.59 -3.12 8.30
C LYS A 151 -9.82 -2.86 9.60
N MET A 152 -8.50 -2.97 9.56
CA MET A 152 -7.70 -2.74 10.78
C MET A 152 -7.78 -1.28 11.23
N TRP A 153 -7.79 -0.31 10.34
CA TRP A 153 -7.84 1.11 10.68
C TRP A 153 -9.21 1.56 11.20
N ARG A 154 -10.28 1.04 10.60
CA ARG A 154 -11.65 1.53 10.79
C ARG A 154 -12.54 0.58 11.60
N ARG A 155 -12.20 -0.70 11.64
CA ARG A 155 -13.04 -1.77 12.19
C ARG A 155 -12.20 -2.84 12.88
N TRP A 156 -11.22 -2.42 13.69
CA TRP A 156 -10.38 -3.36 14.44
C TRP A 156 -11.23 -4.26 15.34
N PRO A 157 -11.11 -5.61 15.22
CA PRO A 157 -11.89 -6.52 16.04
C PRO A 157 -11.39 -6.52 17.49
N ALA A 158 -12.23 -6.07 18.42
CA ALA A 158 -11.97 -6.14 19.85
C ALA A 158 -12.37 -7.51 20.43
N SER A 159 -11.76 -7.90 21.55
CA SER A 159 -12.02 -9.18 22.23
C SER A 159 -13.46 -9.32 22.76
N ASP A 160 -14.16 -8.23 22.97
CA ASP A 160 -15.56 -8.18 23.41
C ASP A 160 -16.57 -8.12 22.24
N GLY A 161 -16.11 -8.26 20.99
CA GLY A 161 -16.94 -8.29 19.78
C GLY A 161 -17.25 -6.90 19.19
N ARG A 162 -16.81 -5.80 19.82
CA ARG A 162 -16.91 -4.46 19.21
C ARG A 162 -15.92 -4.31 18.06
N GLU A 163 -16.22 -3.39 17.17
CA GLU A 163 -15.26 -2.87 16.18
C GLU A 163 -14.75 -1.50 16.64
N ILE A 164 -13.43 -1.30 16.57
CA ILE A 164 -12.78 -0.06 16.98
C ILE A 164 -12.32 0.72 15.74
N ASP A 165 -12.83 1.93 15.57
CA ASP A 165 -12.37 2.89 14.56
C ASP A 165 -11.18 3.68 15.10
N GLN A 166 -9.96 3.17 14.86
CA GLN A 166 -8.72 3.81 15.30
C GLN A 166 -8.51 5.16 14.61
N LEU A 167 -8.75 5.23 13.29
CA LEU A 167 -8.52 6.45 12.51
C LEU A 167 -9.54 7.54 12.86
N GLY A 168 -10.82 7.21 12.96
CA GLY A 168 -11.86 8.14 13.40
C GLY A 168 -11.57 8.71 14.76
N TRP A 169 -11.14 7.87 15.71
CA TRP A 169 -10.72 8.31 17.03
C TRP A 169 -9.51 9.27 16.98
N CYS A 170 -8.51 9.00 16.14
CA CYS A 170 -7.38 9.90 15.96
C CYS A 170 -7.81 11.27 15.40
N ILE A 171 -8.65 11.29 14.37
CA ILE A 171 -9.15 12.52 13.76
C ILE A 171 -9.95 13.37 14.75
N GLN A 172 -10.87 12.74 15.48
CA GLN A 172 -11.62 13.43 16.53
C GLN A 172 -10.70 13.98 17.62
N GLY A 173 -9.75 13.16 18.06
CA GLY A 173 -8.79 13.56 19.07
C GLY A 173 -7.89 14.73 18.63
N LEU A 174 -7.45 14.74 17.36
CA LEU A 174 -6.66 15.85 16.79
C LEU A 174 -7.43 17.17 16.82
N LYS A 175 -8.75 17.15 16.57
CA LYS A 175 -9.60 18.36 16.65
C LYS A 175 -9.72 18.89 18.09
N GLU A 176 -9.80 18.00 19.08
CA GLU A 176 -10.06 18.36 20.47
C GLU A 176 -8.78 18.60 21.28
N LYS A 177 -7.78 17.74 21.10
CA LYS A 177 -6.55 17.67 21.92
C LYS A 177 -5.33 17.38 21.04
N PRO A 178 -4.92 18.29 20.15
CA PRO A 178 -3.95 18.03 19.08
C PRO A 178 -2.57 17.55 19.54
N PHE A 179 -2.17 17.86 20.78
CA PHE A 179 -0.82 17.55 21.28
C PHE A 179 -0.68 16.19 21.99
N ARG A 180 -1.68 15.31 21.91
CA ARG A 180 -1.56 13.96 22.46
C ARG A 180 -0.56 13.14 21.62
N LYS A 181 0.15 12.21 22.29
CA LYS A 181 1.15 11.33 21.70
C LYS A 181 0.57 9.97 21.26
N SER A 182 -0.69 9.71 21.56
CA SER A 182 -1.36 8.41 21.39
C SER A 182 -2.17 8.27 20.09
N TYR A 183 -2.01 9.17 19.14
CA TYR A 183 -2.70 9.09 17.85
C TYR A 183 -2.00 8.08 16.93
N VAL A 184 -2.13 6.80 17.29
CA VAL A 184 -1.53 5.66 16.62
C VAL A 184 -2.64 4.82 16.00
N VAL A 185 -2.43 4.40 14.75
CA VAL A 185 -3.27 3.44 14.02
C VAL A 185 -2.42 2.23 13.69
N SER A 186 -2.79 1.05 14.19
CA SER A 186 -2.10 -0.21 13.96
C SER A 186 -2.89 -1.07 12.98
N ALA A 187 -2.19 -1.65 12.00
CA ALA A 187 -2.74 -2.71 11.15
C ALA A 187 -2.23 -4.09 11.58
N TRP A 188 -1.14 -4.17 12.35
CA TRP A 188 -0.53 -5.43 12.75
C TRP A 188 -1.38 -6.14 13.80
N ASN A 189 -2.15 -7.12 13.37
CA ASN A 189 -2.97 -7.94 14.27
C ASN A 189 -2.46 -9.39 14.25
N PRO A 190 -1.88 -9.88 15.37
CA PRO A 190 -1.34 -11.24 15.48
C PRO A 190 -2.35 -12.35 15.19
N ASP A 191 -3.64 -12.13 15.45
CA ASP A 191 -4.71 -13.12 15.18
C ASP A 191 -4.84 -13.47 13.70
N PHE A 192 -4.43 -12.55 12.80
CA PHE A 192 -4.49 -12.76 11.36
C PHE A 192 -3.13 -13.12 10.75
N ILE A 193 -2.03 -12.71 11.37
CA ILE A 193 -0.69 -12.79 10.79
C ILE A 193 0.02 -14.09 11.14
N TYR A 194 -0.06 -14.53 12.39
CA TYR A 194 0.67 -15.71 12.83
C TYR A 194 -0.12 -17.01 12.60
N ALA A 195 0.50 -17.98 11.94
CA ALA A 195 -0.09 -19.27 11.70
C ALA A 195 -0.54 -19.98 13.00
N MET A 196 0.19 -19.76 14.09
CA MET A 196 -0.14 -20.31 15.40
C MET A 196 -1.37 -19.65 16.06
N ALA A 197 -1.68 -18.41 15.70
CA ALA A 197 -2.80 -17.66 16.26
C ALA A 197 -4.02 -17.72 15.34
N SER A 198 -3.82 -17.73 14.02
CA SER A 198 -4.89 -17.78 13.06
C SER A 198 -5.51 -19.18 13.02
N LYS A 199 -6.71 -19.36 13.43
CA LYS A 199 -7.51 -20.59 13.42
C LYS A 199 -7.70 -21.20 12.01
N GLY A 200 -6.60 -21.42 11.27
CA GLY A 200 -6.59 -21.97 9.92
C GLY A 200 -6.50 -20.94 8.79
N ASN A 201 -6.49 -19.62 9.08
CA ASN A 201 -6.54 -18.55 8.06
C ASN A 201 -5.18 -17.88 7.78
N ALA A 202 -4.09 -18.34 8.37
CA ALA A 202 -2.79 -17.66 8.32
C ALA A 202 -2.24 -17.41 6.91
N ASN A 203 -2.64 -18.18 5.91
CA ASN A 203 -2.16 -18.03 4.53
C ASN A 203 -3.23 -17.45 3.60
N GLU A 204 -4.33 -16.95 4.15
CA GLU A 204 -5.46 -16.44 3.36
C GLU A 204 -5.60 -14.92 3.43
N VAL A 205 -4.86 -14.30 4.35
CA VAL A 205 -4.86 -12.85 4.54
C VAL A 205 -3.59 -12.25 3.96
N PRO A 206 -3.68 -11.18 3.15
CA PRO A 206 -2.50 -10.46 2.70
C PRO A 206 -1.65 -9.96 3.88
N PRO A 207 -0.32 -10.13 3.85
CA PRO A 207 0.51 -9.69 4.96
C PRO A 207 0.54 -8.16 5.07
N PHE A 208 0.40 -7.65 6.29
CA PHE A 208 0.48 -6.21 6.55
C PHE A 208 1.93 -5.71 6.47
N CYS A 209 2.27 -5.01 5.39
CA CYS A 209 3.57 -4.36 5.23
C CYS A 209 3.63 -3.04 5.99
N HIS A 210 2.59 -2.19 5.88
CA HIS A 210 2.42 -0.96 6.65
C HIS A 210 1.84 -1.31 8.02
N THR A 211 2.69 -1.51 9.01
CA THR A 211 2.24 -2.10 10.28
C THR A 211 1.56 -1.10 11.18
N MET A 212 2.01 0.16 11.16
CA MET A 212 1.42 1.23 11.95
C MET A 212 1.79 2.61 11.41
N PHE A 213 0.97 3.59 11.76
CA PHE A 213 1.30 4.99 11.59
C PHE A 213 0.82 5.83 12.78
N GLN A 214 1.43 7.01 12.95
CA GLN A 214 1.17 7.91 14.06
C GLN A 214 1.06 9.35 13.56
N PHE A 215 0.08 10.08 14.05
CA PHE A 215 -0.01 11.52 13.86
C PHE A 215 0.64 12.26 15.04
N GLN A 216 1.26 13.38 14.72
CA GLN A 216 1.85 14.30 15.70
C GLN A 216 1.63 15.73 15.25
N VAL A 217 1.25 16.59 16.18
CA VAL A 217 1.26 18.03 15.95
C VAL A 217 2.49 18.65 16.62
N ALA A 218 3.32 19.30 15.82
CA ALA A 218 4.51 20.01 16.26
C ALA A 218 4.66 21.33 15.47
N ASN A 219 4.98 22.42 16.14
CA ASN A 219 5.06 23.76 15.54
C ASN A 219 3.78 24.11 14.74
N ASP A 220 2.63 23.80 15.31
CA ASP A 220 1.28 23.99 14.75
C ASP A 220 1.07 23.31 13.40
N LYS A 221 1.81 22.24 13.10
CA LYS A 221 1.70 21.44 11.88
C LYS A 221 1.44 19.99 12.20
N LEU A 222 0.60 19.37 11.39
CA LEU A 222 0.30 17.94 11.45
C LEU A 222 1.35 17.15 10.68
N ASN A 223 2.03 16.26 11.38
CA ASN A 223 2.97 15.30 10.80
C ASN A 223 2.39 13.89 10.86
N LEU A 224 2.85 13.02 9.96
CA LEU A 224 2.54 11.61 9.96
C LEU A 224 3.83 10.80 9.86
N GLY A 225 4.03 9.90 10.83
CA GLY A 225 5.09 8.90 10.79
C GLY A 225 4.50 7.52 10.51
N MET A 226 5.02 6.80 9.52
CA MET A 226 4.60 5.44 9.20
C MET A 226 5.77 4.46 9.29
N TYR A 227 5.54 3.28 9.87
CA TYR A 227 6.47 2.16 9.87
C TYR A 227 6.02 1.07 8.91
N GLN A 228 6.86 0.77 7.93
CA GLN A 228 6.68 -0.30 6.96
C GLN A 228 7.66 -1.43 7.25
N ARG A 229 7.14 -2.59 7.64
CA ARG A 229 7.90 -3.78 8.01
C ARG A 229 8.72 -4.34 6.85
N SER A 230 8.11 -4.38 5.66
CA SER A 230 8.66 -4.97 4.44
C SER A 230 8.37 -4.03 3.27
N ALA A 231 9.38 -3.65 2.53
CA ALA A 231 9.29 -2.60 1.53
C ALA A 231 9.98 -2.98 0.21
N ASP A 232 9.18 -3.38 -0.79
CA ASP A 232 9.62 -3.36 -2.18
C ASP A 232 9.79 -1.91 -2.62
N VAL A 233 11.02 -1.46 -2.68
CA VAL A 233 11.31 -0.04 -2.91
C VAL A 233 11.02 0.37 -4.34
N PHE A 234 11.13 -0.54 -5.29
CA PHE A 234 10.92 -0.19 -6.69
C PHE A 234 9.45 -0.14 -7.09
N LEU A 235 8.65 -1.14 -6.74
CA LEU A 235 7.22 -1.19 -7.13
C LEU A 235 6.29 -0.63 -6.05
N GLY A 236 6.42 -1.05 -4.80
CA GLY A 236 5.47 -0.75 -3.73
C GLY A 236 5.66 0.64 -3.11
N VAL A 237 6.89 0.98 -2.72
CA VAL A 237 7.18 2.22 -1.96
C VAL A 237 6.72 3.49 -2.66
N PRO A 238 6.81 3.66 -4.00
CA PRO A 238 6.26 4.84 -4.68
C PRO A 238 4.76 5.07 -4.43
N PHE A 239 3.97 3.99 -4.41
CA PHE A 239 2.55 4.03 -4.06
C PHE A 239 2.35 4.39 -2.60
N ASN A 240 3.15 3.79 -1.71
CA ASN A 240 3.04 4.00 -0.27
C ASN A 240 3.37 5.45 0.11
N ILE A 241 4.42 6.05 -0.46
CA ILE A 241 4.78 7.46 -0.24
C ILE A 241 3.59 8.36 -0.60
N ALA A 242 3.04 8.22 -1.80
CA ALA A 242 1.95 9.06 -2.27
C ALA A 242 0.65 8.81 -1.48
N SER A 243 0.32 7.55 -1.16
CA SER A 243 -0.87 7.19 -0.39
C SER A 243 -0.87 7.79 1.03
N TYR A 244 0.24 7.66 1.77
CA TYR A 244 0.32 8.22 3.12
C TYR A 244 0.48 9.75 3.13
N ALA A 245 1.13 10.33 2.14
CA ALA A 245 1.14 11.78 1.95
C ALA A 245 -0.28 12.31 1.67
N LEU A 246 -1.05 11.59 0.86
CA LEU A 246 -2.45 11.92 0.59
C LEU A 246 -3.32 11.80 1.85
N LEU A 247 -3.16 10.72 2.63
CA LEU A 247 -3.82 10.57 3.93
C LEU A 247 -3.51 11.74 4.87
N LEU A 248 -2.25 12.16 4.93
CA LEU A 248 -1.85 13.33 5.75
C LEU A 248 -2.53 14.61 5.28
N LEU A 249 -2.61 14.85 3.96
CA LEU A 249 -3.33 16.01 3.40
C LEU A 249 -4.83 15.96 3.75
N MET A 250 -5.47 14.79 3.63
CA MET A 250 -6.89 14.61 3.96
C MET A 250 -7.15 14.87 5.44
N VAL A 251 -6.33 14.31 6.34
CA VAL A 251 -6.49 14.54 7.79
C VAL A 251 -6.20 15.99 8.16
N SER A 252 -5.18 16.62 7.57
CA SER A 252 -4.91 18.06 7.71
C SER A 252 -6.14 18.89 7.31
N HIS A 253 -6.75 18.56 6.17
CA HIS A 253 -7.94 19.25 5.64
C HIS A 253 -9.13 19.16 6.58
N VAL A 254 -9.52 17.94 7.02
CA VAL A 254 -10.71 17.73 7.86
C VAL A 254 -10.53 18.15 9.31
N THR A 255 -9.28 18.29 9.78
CA THR A 255 -8.97 18.78 11.13
C THR A 255 -8.72 20.28 11.18
N GLY A 256 -8.40 20.91 10.02
CA GLY A 256 -7.98 22.31 9.95
C GLY A 256 -6.56 22.58 10.45
N ILE A 257 -5.80 21.53 10.81
CA ILE A 257 -4.40 21.67 11.25
C ILE A 257 -3.49 21.73 10.00
N PRO A 258 -2.66 22.78 9.84
CA PRO A 258 -1.79 22.89 8.67
C PRO A 258 -0.87 21.69 8.48
N VAL A 259 -0.65 21.26 7.24
CA VAL A 259 0.18 20.11 6.91
C VAL A 259 1.66 20.35 7.23
N GLY A 260 2.33 19.32 7.69
CA GLY A 260 3.76 19.26 7.97
C GLY A 260 4.48 18.21 7.14
N GLU A 261 5.11 17.26 7.81
CA GLU A 261 5.97 16.26 7.18
C GLU A 261 5.36 14.86 7.20
N PHE A 262 5.60 14.11 6.13
CA PHE A 262 5.46 12.66 6.10
C PHE A 262 6.83 12.01 6.35
N VAL A 263 6.92 11.16 7.37
CA VAL A 263 8.12 10.41 7.76
C VAL A 263 7.89 8.93 7.52
N HIS A 264 8.62 8.34 6.59
CA HIS A 264 8.50 6.95 6.22
C HIS A 264 9.68 6.15 6.78
N THR A 265 9.43 5.32 7.76
CA THR A 265 10.40 4.45 8.42
C THR A 265 10.22 3.02 7.95
N PHE A 266 11.32 2.37 7.62
CA PHE A 266 11.33 1.03 7.04
C PHE A 266 12.02 0.02 7.95
N GLY A 267 11.53 -1.21 7.95
CA GLY A 267 12.21 -2.40 8.46
C GLY A 267 13.11 -3.03 7.40
N ASP A 268 12.64 -4.13 6.75
CA ASP A 268 13.32 -4.74 5.61
C ASP A 268 13.03 -3.95 4.33
N VAL A 269 14.07 -3.40 3.73
CA VAL A 269 14.01 -2.53 2.55
C VAL A 269 14.73 -3.21 1.42
N HIS A 270 14.03 -3.55 0.35
CA HIS A 270 14.61 -4.43 -0.67
C HIS A 270 14.24 -4.06 -2.10
N ILE A 271 15.07 -4.56 -3.02
CA ILE A 271 14.86 -4.56 -4.46
C ILE A 271 14.98 -6.02 -4.94
N TYR A 272 14.05 -6.47 -5.76
CA TYR A 272 14.15 -7.77 -6.42
C TYR A 272 15.23 -7.75 -7.50
N SER A 273 15.97 -8.85 -7.66
CA SER A 273 17.09 -8.92 -8.61
C SER A 273 16.69 -8.70 -10.07
N ASN A 274 15.49 -9.12 -10.46
CA ASN A 274 14.92 -8.85 -11.77
C ASN A 274 14.55 -7.37 -12.02
N HIS A 275 14.60 -6.51 -10.97
CA HIS A 275 14.36 -5.07 -11.09
C HIS A 275 15.64 -4.23 -11.14
N PHE A 276 16.84 -4.79 -10.98
CA PHE A 276 18.08 -4.02 -10.88
C PHE A 276 18.33 -3.12 -12.08
N GLU A 277 18.10 -3.59 -13.29
CA GLU A 277 18.27 -2.75 -14.49
C GLU A 277 17.24 -1.61 -14.55
N ALA A 278 15.99 -1.88 -14.19
CA ALA A 278 14.94 -0.87 -14.11
C ALA A 278 15.26 0.20 -13.05
N VAL A 279 15.85 -0.21 -11.92
CA VAL A 279 16.33 0.70 -10.88
C VAL A 279 17.50 1.57 -11.39
N ARG A 280 18.49 1.00 -12.10
CA ARG A 280 19.58 1.76 -12.70
C ARG A 280 19.09 2.77 -13.73
N GLU A 281 18.10 2.39 -14.54
CA GLU A 281 17.43 3.33 -15.46
C GLU A 281 16.79 4.48 -14.67
N GLN A 282 16.04 4.21 -13.61
CA GLN A 282 15.41 5.25 -12.79
C GLN A 282 16.45 6.18 -12.14
N LEU A 283 17.54 5.63 -11.63
CA LEU A 283 18.64 6.40 -11.04
C LEU A 283 19.35 7.33 -12.03
N SER A 284 19.32 7.05 -13.32
CA SER A 284 19.87 7.93 -14.37
C SER A 284 19.02 9.17 -14.64
N ARG A 285 17.76 9.21 -14.16
CA ARG A 285 16.78 10.27 -14.42
C ARG A 285 16.88 11.38 -13.39
N LYS A 286 16.65 12.63 -13.82
CA LYS A 286 16.57 13.78 -12.91
C LYS A 286 15.11 14.03 -12.53
N PRO A 287 14.81 14.28 -11.24
CA PRO A 287 13.46 14.66 -10.82
C PRO A 287 12.97 15.94 -11.46
N PHE A 288 11.68 16.00 -11.81
CA PHE A 288 10.93 17.23 -12.07
C PHE A 288 10.42 17.80 -10.74
N PRO A 289 10.01 19.09 -10.70
CA PRO A 289 9.38 19.67 -9.52
C PRO A 289 8.19 18.82 -9.05
N PHE A 290 8.02 18.70 -7.73
CA PHE A 290 6.84 18.01 -7.20
C PHE A 290 5.56 18.76 -7.57
N PRO A 291 4.49 18.04 -7.95
CA PRO A 291 3.16 18.61 -8.16
C PRO A 291 2.52 19.07 -6.85
N THR A 292 1.36 19.66 -6.96
CA THR A 292 0.50 19.95 -5.82
C THR A 292 -0.80 19.16 -5.92
N VAL A 293 -1.41 18.85 -4.77
CA VAL A 293 -2.75 18.27 -4.69
C VAL A 293 -3.69 19.29 -4.06
N ARG A 294 -4.75 19.63 -4.77
CA ARG A 294 -5.85 20.41 -4.25
C ARG A 294 -6.99 19.47 -3.86
N LEU A 295 -7.48 19.63 -2.64
CA LEU A 295 -8.66 18.92 -2.16
C LEU A 295 -9.90 19.81 -2.30
N ASN A 296 -11.06 19.18 -2.53
CA ASN A 296 -12.34 19.89 -2.53
C ASN A 296 -12.57 20.55 -1.15
N PRO A 297 -12.66 21.89 -1.08
CA PRO A 297 -12.77 22.60 0.21
C PRO A 297 -14.09 22.36 0.94
N ASP A 298 -15.09 21.83 0.26
CA ASP A 298 -16.43 21.59 0.85
C ASP A 298 -16.48 20.31 1.67
N ILE A 299 -15.54 19.37 1.48
CA ILE A 299 -15.47 18.14 2.25
C ILE A 299 -15.06 18.43 3.71
N LYS A 300 -15.85 17.96 4.67
CA LYS A 300 -15.62 18.16 6.11
C LYS A 300 -15.39 16.88 6.89
N ASN A 301 -15.75 15.74 6.28
CA ASN A 301 -15.53 14.41 6.87
C ASN A 301 -14.64 13.58 5.97
N ILE A 302 -13.73 12.80 6.56
CA ILE A 302 -12.79 11.97 5.81
C ILE A 302 -13.49 10.89 4.99
N ASP A 303 -14.67 10.46 5.42
CA ASP A 303 -15.46 9.42 4.78
C ASP A 303 -16.25 9.91 3.56
N ASP A 304 -16.33 11.23 3.35
CA ASP A 304 -17.08 11.83 2.24
C ASP A 304 -16.23 12.03 0.97
N PHE A 305 -14.91 11.85 1.06
CA PHE A 305 -14.03 12.01 -0.10
C PHE A 305 -14.32 10.96 -1.19
N LYS A 306 -14.37 11.45 -2.44
CA LYS A 306 -14.45 10.66 -3.66
C LYS A 306 -13.29 11.01 -4.58
N PHE A 307 -13.06 10.22 -5.61
CA PHE A 307 -11.96 10.44 -6.55
C PHE A 307 -11.93 11.86 -7.13
N GLU A 308 -13.11 12.42 -7.43
CA GLU A 308 -13.27 13.76 -8.03
C GLU A 308 -12.87 14.91 -7.09
N ASP A 309 -12.71 14.65 -5.80
CA ASP A 309 -12.31 15.65 -4.81
C ASP A 309 -10.78 15.88 -4.74
N PHE A 310 -10.02 15.16 -5.58
CA PHE A 310 -8.56 15.24 -5.65
C PHE A 310 -8.09 15.75 -7.01
N GLU A 311 -7.55 16.96 -7.04
CA GLU A 311 -6.98 17.55 -8.24
C GLU A 311 -5.45 17.57 -8.16
N LEU A 312 -4.78 16.72 -8.97
CA LEU A 312 -3.32 16.72 -9.09
C LEU A 312 -2.92 17.79 -10.12
N GLN A 313 -2.21 18.83 -9.68
CA GLN A 313 -1.82 19.97 -10.50
C GLN A 313 -0.32 19.93 -10.79
N ASN A 314 0.05 20.26 -12.04
CA ASN A 314 1.44 20.38 -12.49
C ASN A 314 2.27 19.08 -12.35
N TYR A 315 1.65 17.93 -12.54
CA TYR A 315 2.38 16.65 -12.51
C TYR A 315 3.08 16.38 -13.84
N GLU A 316 4.39 16.53 -13.83
CA GLU A 316 5.28 16.12 -14.91
C GLU A 316 6.14 14.94 -14.42
N SER A 317 6.30 13.93 -15.24
CA SER A 317 7.10 12.76 -14.91
C SER A 317 7.76 12.14 -16.12
N HIS A 318 8.88 11.45 -15.88
CA HIS A 318 9.43 10.54 -16.88
C HIS A 318 8.44 9.40 -17.15
N PRO A 319 8.54 8.72 -18.32
CA PRO A 319 7.71 7.56 -18.63
C PRO A 319 7.78 6.48 -17.56
N ALA A 320 6.72 5.67 -17.45
CA ALA A 320 6.72 4.49 -16.59
C ALA A 320 7.86 3.54 -16.96
N ILE A 321 8.47 2.92 -15.97
CA ILE A 321 9.42 1.83 -16.16
C ILE A 321 8.67 0.54 -15.86
N LYS A 322 8.56 -0.34 -16.85
CA LYS A 322 7.90 -1.63 -16.69
C LYS A 322 8.83 -2.59 -15.95
N ALA A 323 8.28 -3.29 -14.96
CA ALA A 323 8.94 -4.39 -14.28
C ALA A 323 7.90 -5.46 -13.94
N GLU A 324 8.27 -6.71 -14.05
CA GLU A 324 7.42 -7.83 -13.70
C GLU A 324 7.36 -7.95 -12.17
N ILE A 325 6.14 -8.16 -11.67
CA ILE A 325 5.96 -8.49 -10.25
C ILE A 325 6.64 -9.84 -10.00
N ALA A 326 7.56 -9.90 -9.05
CA ALA A 326 8.19 -11.15 -8.67
C ALA A 326 7.12 -12.11 -8.12
N ASN A 327 6.96 -13.25 -8.78
CA ASN A 327 5.99 -14.27 -8.35
C ASN A 327 6.55 -14.99 -7.13
N ILE A 328 6.25 -14.48 -5.94
CA ILE A 328 6.72 -15.03 -4.67
C ILE A 328 5.69 -16.05 -4.19
N GLY A 329 6.08 -17.32 -4.20
CA GLY A 329 5.27 -18.39 -3.68
C GLY A 329 5.28 -18.40 -2.15
N GLY A 330 4.40 -17.66 -1.55
CA GLY A 330 4.13 -17.72 -0.11
C GLY A 330 5.10 -16.91 0.78
N PHE A 331 4.53 -16.26 1.75
CA PHE A 331 5.25 -15.61 2.86
C PHE A 331 5.46 -16.61 4.00
#